data_9fc7f9c759d7f9c5bdb55c11d8e50777
#
_entry.id   9fc7f9c759d7f9c5bdb55c11d8e50777
#
_cell.length_a   1.000
_cell.length_b   1.000
_cell.length_c   1.000
_cell.angle_alpha   90.00
_cell.angle_beta   90.00
_cell.angle_gamma   90.00
#
_symmetry.space_group_name_H-M   'P 1'
#
loop_
_entity.id
_entity.type
_entity.pdbx_description
1 polymer ?
#
loop_
_entity_poly.entity_id
_entity_poly.type
_entity_poly.pdbx_seq_one_letter_code
_entity_poly.pdbx_strand_id
1 'polypeptide(L)'
;MPSKYTTHHLTTEQTFVMIKPDGVMRGLVGEMIGRFEKRGLKVVALKMLHASFEQADSFYPKSKEWIDRLGGKGKKTFLDYGLDIKKEMGTDDASKIGAIVRKGLIEFITMGPVVPMVIEGIHATAVVRKLVGQTMPSLAEPGTIRGDYTHDSPTAANIENRSIFNLIHASEVVEEAASEIAHWFTPEEILDYDRAEHVIMFGDKRNQ
;
A
#
# COMPACT_ATOMS: atom_id res chain seq x y z
N MET A 1 5.02 -46.39 6.02
CA MET A 1 6.16 -45.55 5.60
C MET A 1 5.85 -44.14 6.06
N PRO A 2 6.70 -43.50 6.87
CA PRO A 2 6.45 -42.09 7.27
C PRO A 2 6.57 -41.18 6.05
N SER A 3 5.60 -40.29 5.89
CA SER A 3 5.56 -39.28 4.84
C SER A 3 6.84 -38.44 4.83
N LYS A 4 7.49 -38.33 3.69
CA LYS A 4 8.69 -37.51 3.47
C LYS A 4 8.40 -36.00 3.34
N TYR A 5 7.20 -35.57 3.68
CA TYR A 5 6.87 -34.16 3.69
C TYR A 5 7.11 -33.61 5.10
N THR A 6 8.28 -33.04 5.29
CA THR A 6 8.51 -32.10 6.40
C THR A 6 7.43 -31.04 6.32
N THR A 7 6.56 -31.01 7.31
CA THR A 7 5.56 -29.94 7.49
C THR A 7 6.33 -28.63 7.70
N HIS A 8 6.64 -27.92 6.61
CA HIS A 8 6.91 -26.50 6.72
C HIS A 8 5.61 -25.88 7.25
N HIS A 9 5.62 -25.43 8.49
CA HIS A 9 4.54 -24.63 9.03
C HIS A 9 4.36 -23.45 8.06
N LEU A 10 3.22 -23.44 7.36
CA LEU A 10 2.85 -22.29 6.52
C LEU A 10 2.63 -21.11 7.46
N THR A 11 3.65 -20.28 7.59
CA THR A 11 3.56 -19.07 8.42
C THR A 11 2.69 -18.05 7.70
N THR A 12 1.58 -17.69 8.32
CA THR A 12 0.82 -16.52 7.92
C THR A 12 1.61 -15.27 8.28
N GLU A 13 1.54 -14.25 7.44
CA GLU A 13 2.11 -12.92 7.69
C GLU A 13 1.03 -11.87 7.59
N GLN A 14 1.25 -10.73 8.25
CA GLN A 14 0.38 -9.57 8.17
C GLN A 14 1.03 -8.48 7.34
N THR A 15 0.22 -7.76 6.57
CA THR A 15 0.66 -6.60 5.81
C THR A 15 -0.30 -5.43 5.99
N PHE A 16 0.22 -4.22 5.89
CA PHE A 16 -0.57 -3.01 5.99
C PHE A 16 -1.05 -2.56 4.61
N VAL A 17 -2.30 -2.11 4.58
CA VAL A 17 -2.93 -1.50 3.41
C VAL A 17 -3.71 -0.27 3.86
N MET A 18 -3.70 0.80 3.06
CA MET A 18 -4.55 1.97 3.31
C MET A 18 -5.20 2.43 2.00
N ILE A 19 -6.52 2.38 1.94
CA ILE A 19 -7.26 3.03 0.85
C ILE A 19 -7.17 4.53 1.08
N LYS A 20 -6.69 5.24 0.06
CA LYS A 20 -6.44 6.68 0.09
C LYS A 20 -7.71 7.48 -0.18
N PRO A 21 -7.70 8.80 0.05
CA PRO A 21 -8.90 9.62 -0.12
C PRO A 21 -9.54 9.52 -1.50
N ASP A 22 -8.77 9.43 -2.57
CA ASP A 22 -9.27 9.26 -3.94
C ASP A 22 -10.03 7.95 -4.13
N GLY A 23 -9.59 6.85 -3.52
CA GLY A 23 -10.28 5.57 -3.52
C GLY A 23 -11.57 5.59 -2.72
N VAL A 24 -11.56 6.26 -1.55
CA VAL A 24 -12.75 6.41 -0.70
C VAL A 24 -13.80 7.29 -1.36
N MET A 25 -13.41 8.49 -1.83
CA MET A 25 -14.32 9.43 -2.48
C MET A 25 -14.93 8.90 -3.79
N ARG A 26 -14.28 7.96 -4.44
CA ARG A 26 -14.79 7.27 -5.64
C ARG A 26 -15.67 6.06 -5.32
N GLY A 27 -15.91 5.75 -4.04
CA GLY A 27 -16.77 4.62 -3.63
C GLY A 27 -16.15 3.23 -3.91
N LEU A 28 -14.83 3.12 -3.96
CA LEU A 28 -14.12 1.89 -4.34
C LEU A 28 -13.72 1.01 -3.15
N VAL A 29 -14.09 1.40 -1.91
CA VAL A 29 -13.67 0.69 -0.68
C VAL A 29 -14.07 -0.79 -0.71
N GLY A 30 -15.35 -1.08 -0.96
CA GLY A 30 -15.87 -2.45 -0.99
C GLY A 30 -15.24 -3.31 -2.08
N GLU A 31 -14.98 -2.71 -3.25
CA GLU A 31 -14.33 -3.41 -4.36
C GLU A 31 -12.89 -3.82 -4.01
N MET A 32 -12.12 -2.92 -3.40
CA MET A 32 -10.74 -3.21 -3.03
C MET A 32 -10.67 -4.29 -1.94
N ILE A 33 -11.52 -4.19 -0.90
CA ILE A 33 -11.64 -5.22 0.15
C ILE A 33 -12.02 -6.57 -0.48
N GLY A 34 -13.03 -6.57 -1.34
CA GLY A 34 -13.49 -7.78 -2.02
C GLY A 34 -12.41 -8.48 -2.85
N ARG A 35 -11.45 -7.74 -3.44
CA ARG A 35 -10.31 -8.34 -4.17
C ARG A 35 -9.36 -9.08 -3.23
N PHE A 36 -9.11 -8.57 -2.03
CA PHE A 36 -8.30 -9.27 -1.03
C PHE A 36 -9.01 -10.51 -0.52
N GLU A 37 -10.29 -10.41 -0.16
CA GLU A 37 -11.08 -11.53 0.33
C GLU A 37 -11.27 -12.63 -0.71
N LYS A 38 -11.61 -12.29 -1.96
CA LYS A 38 -11.72 -13.25 -3.08
C LYS A 38 -10.41 -13.98 -3.37
N ARG A 39 -9.26 -13.39 -3.02
CA ARG A 39 -7.95 -14.02 -3.14
C ARG A 39 -7.64 -14.96 -1.98
N GLY A 40 -8.51 -15.07 -0.97
CA GLY A 40 -8.33 -15.90 0.23
C GLY A 40 -7.53 -15.21 1.34
N LEU A 41 -7.27 -13.92 1.22
CA LEU A 41 -6.65 -13.13 2.27
C LEU A 41 -7.70 -12.75 3.32
N LYS A 42 -7.28 -12.60 4.59
CA LYS A 42 -8.13 -12.28 5.74
C LYS A 42 -7.93 -10.81 6.13
N VAL A 43 -9.02 -10.05 6.31
CA VAL A 43 -8.98 -8.71 6.89
C VAL A 43 -9.06 -8.84 8.40
N VAL A 44 -7.97 -8.56 9.13
CA VAL A 44 -7.92 -8.75 10.60
C VAL A 44 -8.08 -7.45 11.37
N ALA A 45 -7.93 -6.29 10.72
CA ALA A 45 -8.28 -4.99 11.28
C ALA A 45 -8.69 -4.05 10.15
N LEU A 46 -9.65 -3.16 10.42
CA LEU A 46 -10.13 -2.16 9.47
C LEU A 46 -10.80 -1.01 10.22
N LYS A 47 -10.49 0.22 9.82
CA LYS A 47 -11.20 1.41 10.28
C LYS A 47 -11.23 2.52 9.24
N MET A 48 -12.19 3.42 9.32
CA MET A 48 -12.27 4.62 8.48
C MET A 48 -12.08 5.85 9.34
N LEU A 49 -11.20 6.75 8.95
CA LEU A 49 -10.90 7.96 9.69
C LEU A 49 -10.39 9.09 8.79
N HIS A 50 -10.40 10.31 9.30
CA HIS A 50 -9.59 11.40 8.78
C HIS A 50 -8.23 11.39 9.47
N ALA A 51 -7.14 11.20 8.73
CA ALA A 51 -5.80 11.27 9.28
C ALA A 51 -5.48 12.73 9.68
N SER A 52 -4.96 12.94 10.91
CA SER A 52 -4.41 14.23 11.27
C SER A 52 -3.08 14.49 10.57
N PHE A 53 -2.66 15.75 10.53
CA PHE A 53 -1.33 16.09 10.00
C PHE A 53 -0.22 15.36 10.77
N GLU A 54 -0.32 15.28 12.09
CA GLU A 54 0.67 14.63 12.97
C GLU A 54 0.74 13.11 12.68
N GLN A 55 -0.41 12.46 12.48
CA GLN A 55 -0.47 11.05 12.08
C GLN A 55 0.19 10.83 10.72
N ALA A 56 -0.12 11.67 9.75
CA ALA A 56 0.45 11.59 8.41
C ALA A 56 1.97 11.89 8.42
N ASP A 57 2.40 12.91 9.15
CA ASP A 57 3.80 13.31 9.24
C ASP A 57 4.68 12.29 9.97
N SER A 58 4.12 11.57 10.97
CA SER A 58 4.83 10.48 11.65
C SER A 58 4.77 9.15 10.88
N PHE A 59 3.79 8.96 10.02
CA PHE A 59 3.68 7.78 9.16
C PHE A 59 4.78 7.73 8.09
N TYR A 60 5.06 8.86 7.42
CA TYR A 60 6.12 8.91 6.41
C TYR A 60 7.49 9.20 7.04
N PRO A 61 8.50 8.31 6.86
CA PRO A 61 9.82 8.47 7.45
C PRO A 61 10.46 9.83 7.16
N LYS A 62 11.31 10.30 8.10
CA LYS A 62 12.02 11.59 8.03
C LYS A 62 13.51 11.42 7.82
N SER A 63 14.02 10.18 7.78
CA SER A 63 15.44 9.95 7.62
C SER A 63 15.93 10.43 6.26
N LYS A 64 17.16 10.92 6.22
CA LYS A 64 17.77 11.42 4.99
C LYS A 64 17.82 10.33 3.92
N GLU A 65 18.12 9.10 4.31
CA GLU A 65 18.21 7.94 3.42
C GLU A 65 16.88 7.64 2.74
N TRP A 66 15.77 7.73 3.51
CA TRP A 66 14.44 7.51 2.95
C TRP A 66 14.04 8.63 2.00
N ILE A 67 14.31 9.90 2.37
CA ILE A 67 14.02 11.07 1.54
C ILE A 67 14.81 11.01 0.24
N ASP A 68 16.11 10.69 0.28
CA ASP A 68 16.96 10.56 -0.90
C ASP A 68 16.49 9.43 -1.83
N ARG A 69 16.09 8.28 -1.25
CA ARG A 69 15.50 7.16 -1.99
C ARG A 69 14.19 7.56 -2.68
N LEU A 70 13.32 8.28 -1.97
CA LEU A 70 12.05 8.78 -2.50
C LEU A 70 12.29 9.74 -3.68
N GLY A 71 13.22 10.67 -3.53
CA GLY A 71 13.60 11.60 -4.59
C GLY A 71 14.26 10.89 -5.77
N GLY A 72 15.07 9.86 -5.54
CA GLY A 72 15.65 9.02 -6.60
C GLY A 72 14.57 8.27 -7.39
N LYS A 73 13.56 7.71 -6.71
CA LYS A 73 12.38 7.11 -7.37
C LYS A 73 11.61 8.17 -8.19
N GLY A 74 11.44 9.38 -7.67
CA GLY A 74 10.84 10.51 -8.38
C GLY A 74 11.61 10.86 -9.66
N LYS A 75 12.93 11.05 -9.57
CA LYS A 75 13.79 11.34 -10.75
C LYS A 75 13.64 10.28 -11.83
N LYS A 76 13.71 9.01 -11.43
CA LYS A 76 13.54 7.89 -12.37
C LYS A 76 12.17 7.95 -13.06
N THR A 77 11.10 8.19 -12.28
CA THR A 77 9.75 8.30 -12.83
C THR A 77 9.66 9.40 -13.89
N PHE A 78 10.17 10.60 -13.61
CA PHE A 78 10.16 11.71 -14.58
C PHE A 78 10.95 11.35 -15.84
N LEU A 79 12.11 10.72 -15.69
CA LEU A 79 12.92 10.24 -16.81
C LEU A 79 12.17 9.20 -17.66
N ASP A 80 11.53 8.23 -17.03
CA ASP A 80 10.76 7.15 -17.70
C ASP A 80 9.58 7.74 -18.53
N TYR A 81 9.05 8.92 -18.12
CA TYR A 81 8.02 9.66 -18.85
C TYR A 81 8.58 10.71 -19.83
N GLY A 82 9.90 10.81 -20.00
CA GLY A 82 10.52 11.80 -20.87
C GLY A 82 10.36 13.25 -20.41
N LEU A 83 10.13 13.47 -19.10
CA LEU A 83 9.94 14.79 -18.50
C LEU A 83 11.25 15.34 -17.94
N ASP A 84 11.47 16.64 -18.10
CA ASP A 84 12.59 17.37 -17.48
C ASP A 84 12.23 17.71 -16.03
N ILE A 85 12.76 16.92 -15.10
CA ILE A 85 12.47 17.06 -13.67
C ILE A 85 12.85 18.44 -13.13
N LYS A 86 13.92 19.05 -13.63
CA LYS A 86 14.36 20.39 -13.19
C LYS A 86 13.38 21.47 -13.60
N LYS A 87 12.80 21.33 -14.77
CA LYS A 87 11.75 22.22 -15.26
C LYS A 87 10.45 22.00 -14.47
N GLU A 88 10.07 20.73 -14.23
CA GLU A 88 8.78 20.38 -13.60
C GLU A 88 8.78 20.62 -12.08
N MET A 89 9.89 20.34 -11.39
CA MET A 89 9.98 20.42 -9.92
C MET A 89 10.90 21.55 -9.42
N GLY A 90 11.47 22.35 -10.33
CA GLY A 90 12.40 23.44 -10.00
C GLY A 90 13.78 22.97 -9.49
N THR A 91 14.04 21.68 -9.46
CA THR A 91 15.29 21.09 -8.94
C THR A 91 15.54 19.71 -9.51
N ASP A 92 16.80 19.30 -9.58
CA ASP A 92 17.25 17.95 -9.89
C ASP A 92 17.97 17.27 -8.71
N ASP A 93 17.98 17.92 -7.55
CA ASP A 93 18.53 17.40 -6.29
C ASP A 93 17.58 16.38 -5.67
N ALA A 94 18.06 15.13 -5.44
CA ALA A 94 17.23 14.05 -4.95
C ALA A 94 16.64 14.34 -3.56
N SER A 95 17.38 14.95 -2.64
CA SER A 95 16.89 15.27 -1.31
C SER A 95 15.75 16.30 -1.37
N LYS A 96 15.87 17.33 -2.23
CA LYS A 96 14.82 18.35 -2.40
C LYS A 96 13.58 17.74 -3.05
N ILE A 97 13.76 16.92 -4.09
CA ILE A 97 12.65 16.22 -4.73
C ILE A 97 11.94 15.30 -3.72
N GLY A 98 12.69 14.52 -2.94
CA GLY A 98 12.14 13.65 -1.90
C GLY A 98 11.34 14.42 -0.85
N ALA A 99 11.83 15.59 -0.42
CA ALA A 99 11.10 16.45 0.51
C ALA A 99 9.78 16.98 -0.09
N ILE A 100 9.79 17.42 -1.36
CA ILE A 100 8.57 17.86 -2.07
C ILE A 100 7.58 16.70 -2.18
N VAL A 101 8.03 15.52 -2.59
CA VAL A 101 7.16 14.33 -2.72
C VAL A 101 6.60 13.93 -1.37
N ARG A 102 7.42 13.90 -0.29
CA ARG A 102 6.96 13.60 1.07
C ARG A 102 5.85 14.57 1.53
N LYS A 103 6.05 15.86 1.31
CA LYS A 103 5.03 16.87 1.62
C LYS A 103 3.72 16.57 0.88
N GLY A 104 3.79 16.31 -0.42
CA GLY A 104 2.61 15.95 -1.21
C GLY A 104 1.92 14.67 -0.73
N LEU A 105 2.67 13.65 -0.27
CA LEU A 105 2.09 12.43 0.30
C LEU A 105 1.31 12.71 1.59
N ILE A 106 1.82 13.60 2.47
CA ILE A 106 1.13 14.03 3.70
C ILE A 106 -0.17 14.77 3.33
N GLU A 107 -0.08 15.77 2.45
CA GLU A 107 -1.22 16.53 1.98
C GLU A 107 -2.29 15.59 1.36
N PHE A 108 -1.86 14.59 0.60
CA PHE A 108 -2.76 13.65 -0.04
C PHE A 108 -3.57 12.82 0.96
N ILE A 109 -2.93 12.21 1.98
CA ILE A 109 -3.67 11.37 2.92
C ILE A 109 -4.48 12.16 3.95
N THR A 110 -4.23 13.47 4.09
CA THR A 110 -4.99 14.37 4.97
C THR A 110 -6.12 15.11 4.25
N MET A 111 -6.21 15.04 2.91
CA MET A 111 -7.24 15.76 2.15
C MET A 111 -8.66 15.18 2.27
N GLY A 112 -8.80 13.97 2.79
CA GLY A 112 -10.08 13.28 2.93
C GLY A 112 -9.99 12.02 3.79
N PRO A 113 -11.08 11.25 3.89
CA PRO A 113 -11.08 10.03 4.68
C PRO A 113 -10.17 8.96 4.07
N VAL A 114 -9.54 8.17 4.94
CA VAL A 114 -8.72 7.00 4.58
C VAL A 114 -9.28 5.75 5.25
N VAL A 115 -8.98 4.57 4.67
CA VAL A 115 -9.33 3.28 5.28
C VAL A 115 -8.06 2.45 5.44
N PRO A 116 -7.34 2.61 6.58
CA PRO A 116 -6.28 1.68 6.97
C PRO A 116 -6.85 0.32 7.33
N MET A 117 -6.13 -0.75 6.96
CA MET A 117 -6.49 -2.14 7.25
C MET A 117 -5.26 -3.02 7.40
N VAL A 118 -5.40 -4.12 8.13
CA VAL A 118 -4.40 -5.18 8.24
C VAL A 118 -4.93 -6.40 7.50
N ILE A 119 -4.15 -6.89 6.56
CA ILE A 119 -4.45 -8.06 5.74
C ILE A 119 -3.52 -9.20 6.14
N GLU A 120 -4.09 -10.36 6.44
CA GLU A 120 -3.35 -11.55 6.85
C GLU A 120 -3.49 -12.69 5.84
N GLY A 121 -2.42 -13.45 5.64
CA GLY A 121 -2.40 -14.66 4.82
C GLY A 121 -1.00 -15.17 4.54
N ILE A 122 -0.91 -16.25 3.78
CA ILE A 122 0.38 -16.80 3.34
C ILE A 122 0.95 -15.85 2.29
N HIS A 123 2.18 -15.36 2.51
CA HIS A 123 2.83 -14.36 1.65
C HIS A 123 1.98 -13.11 1.42
N ALA A 124 1.26 -12.66 2.45
CA ALA A 124 0.29 -11.56 2.33
C ALA A 124 0.89 -10.32 1.69
N THR A 125 2.09 -9.90 2.10
CA THR A 125 2.76 -8.72 1.54
C THR A 125 2.97 -8.84 0.04
N ALA A 126 3.53 -9.96 -0.42
CA ALA A 126 3.79 -10.17 -1.85
C ALA A 126 2.49 -10.32 -2.67
N VAL A 127 1.48 -11.00 -2.11
CA VAL A 127 0.17 -11.20 -2.78
C VAL A 127 -0.59 -9.88 -2.87
N VAL A 128 -0.65 -9.11 -1.80
CA VAL A 128 -1.28 -7.77 -1.78
C VAL A 128 -0.60 -6.84 -2.79
N ARG A 129 0.73 -6.81 -2.83
CA ARG A 129 1.48 -6.01 -3.82
C ARG A 129 1.11 -6.35 -5.26
N LYS A 130 0.93 -7.64 -5.58
CA LYS A 130 0.47 -8.09 -6.91
C LYS A 130 -0.95 -7.63 -7.21
N LEU A 131 -1.87 -7.69 -6.24
CA LEU A 131 -3.25 -7.26 -6.42
C LEU A 131 -3.36 -5.73 -6.58
N VAL A 132 -2.52 -4.98 -5.87
CA VAL A 132 -2.50 -3.52 -5.94
C VAL A 132 -1.92 -3.02 -7.27
N GLY A 133 -0.88 -3.65 -7.77
CA GLY A 133 -0.20 -3.26 -9.00
C GLY A 133 0.88 -2.19 -8.78
N GLN A 134 1.54 -1.79 -9.87
CA GLN A 134 2.62 -0.80 -9.85
C GLN A 134 2.17 0.54 -9.25
N THR A 135 3.12 1.26 -8.64
CA THR A 135 2.84 2.54 -7.96
C THR A 135 2.28 3.60 -8.92
N MET A 136 2.76 3.62 -10.15
CA MET A 136 2.24 4.49 -11.21
C MET A 136 1.05 3.81 -11.89
N PRO A 137 -0.17 4.40 -11.80
CA PRO A 137 -1.37 3.80 -12.38
C PRO A 137 -1.27 3.52 -13.87
N SER A 138 -0.71 4.46 -14.63
CA SER A 138 -0.52 4.32 -16.09
C SER A 138 0.43 3.19 -16.51
N LEU A 139 1.18 2.62 -15.58
CA LEU A 139 2.05 1.46 -15.78
C LEU A 139 1.54 0.19 -15.09
N ALA A 140 0.43 0.29 -14.36
CA ALA A 140 -0.14 -0.83 -13.64
C ALA A 140 -0.88 -1.78 -14.60
N GLU A 141 -0.60 -3.07 -14.46
CA GLU A 141 -1.19 -4.10 -15.31
C GLU A 141 -2.71 -4.21 -15.12
N PRO A 142 -3.48 -4.45 -16.19
CA PRO A 142 -4.89 -4.80 -16.08
C PRO A 142 -5.10 -5.98 -15.13
N GLY A 143 -6.22 -5.97 -14.38
CA GLY A 143 -6.50 -6.95 -13.34
C GLY A 143 -5.95 -6.57 -11.96
N THR A 144 -5.09 -5.56 -11.88
CA THR A 144 -4.67 -4.96 -10.59
C THR A 144 -5.61 -3.82 -10.18
N ILE A 145 -5.63 -3.48 -8.89
CA ILE A 145 -6.46 -2.36 -8.39
C ILE A 145 -6.14 -1.07 -9.14
N ARG A 146 -4.87 -0.75 -9.28
CA ARG A 146 -4.47 0.48 -9.99
C ARG A 146 -4.71 0.42 -11.48
N GLY A 147 -4.42 -0.72 -12.11
CA GLY A 147 -4.63 -0.89 -13.55
C GLY A 147 -6.09 -0.84 -13.99
N ASP A 148 -7.02 -1.30 -13.13
CA ASP A 148 -8.44 -1.32 -13.46
C ASP A 148 -9.17 -0.02 -13.11
N TYR A 149 -8.72 0.69 -12.04
CA TYR A 149 -9.51 1.79 -11.48
C TYR A 149 -8.89 3.17 -11.62
N THR A 150 -7.64 3.30 -12.06
CA THR A 150 -7.05 4.62 -12.28
C THR A 150 -6.00 4.59 -13.39
N HIS A 151 -5.79 5.73 -14.03
CA HIS A 151 -4.82 5.91 -15.12
C HIS A 151 -3.98 7.18 -14.91
N ASP A 152 -3.92 7.67 -13.66
CA ASP A 152 -3.18 8.89 -13.34
C ASP A 152 -1.67 8.76 -13.62
N SER A 153 -1.02 9.87 -13.88
CA SER A 153 0.39 9.91 -14.27
C SER A 153 1.10 11.15 -13.69
N PRO A 154 2.44 11.18 -13.68
CA PRO A 154 3.20 12.36 -13.29
C PRO A 154 2.83 13.60 -14.11
N THR A 155 2.57 13.44 -15.41
CA THR A 155 2.19 14.56 -16.29
C THR A 155 0.86 15.17 -15.85
N ALA A 156 -0.18 14.34 -15.63
CA ALA A 156 -1.48 14.82 -15.17
C ALA A 156 -1.41 15.47 -13.79
N ALA A 157 -0.68 14.84 -12.87
CA ALA A 157 -0.49 15.35 -11.52
C ALA A 157 0.24 16.72 -11.49
N ASN A 158 1.27 16.89 -12.33
CA ASN A 158 2.00 18.15 -12.43
C ASN A 158 1.17 19.29 -13.01
N ILE A 159 0.37 19.02 -14.06
CA ILE A 159 -0.53 20.04 -14.65
C ILE A 159 -1.48 20.58 -13.58
N GLU A 160 -1.95 19.73 -12.68
CA GLU A 160 -2.89 20.09 -11.61
C GLU A 160 -2.20 20.44 -10.29
N ASN A 161 -0.87 20.46 -10.25
CA ASN A 161 -0.06 20.75 -9.05
C ASN A 161 -0.49 19.93 -7.82
N ARG A 162 -0.61 18.61 -7.98
CA ARG A 162 -1.03 17.65 -6.94
C ARG A 162 -0.19 16.38 -6.93
N SER A 163 -0.35 15.58 -5.90
CA SER A 163 0.18 14.21 -5.88
C SER A 163 -0.56 13.30 -6.87
N ILE A 164 0.12 12.22 -7.30
CA ILE A 164 -0.48 11.20 -8.15
C ILE A 164 -1.55 10.44 -7.37
N PHE A 165 -2.76 10.39 -7.92
CA PHE A 165 -3.88 9.65 -7.35
C PHE A 165 -3.77 8.17 -7.75
N ASN A 166 -3.38 7.34 -6.79
CA ASN A 166 -3.11 5.92 -7.01
C ASN A 166 -3.84 4.98 -6.06
N LEU A 167 -4.95 5.46 -5.48
CA LEU A 167 -6.02 4.76 -4.78
C LEU A 167 -5.64 4.11 -3.44
N ILE A 168 -4.48 3.51 -3.35
CA ILE A 168 -4.16 2.59 -2.25
C ILE A 168 -2.66 2.59 -1.95
N HIS A 169 -2.32 2.53 -0.68
CA HIS A 169 -0.99 2.21 -0.18
C HIS A 169 -0.94 0.73 0.23
N ALA A 170 0.19 0.10 0.03
CA ALA A 170 0.51 -1.23 0.55
C ALA A 170 1.99 -1.31 0.87
N SER A 171 2.33 -1.91 2.01
CA SER A 171 3.72 -2.09 2.46
C SER A 171 4.58 -2.78 1.40
N GLU A 172 5.83 -2.37 1.29
CA GLU A 172 6.77 -2.92 0.30
C GLU A 172 7.38 -4.23 0.78
N VAL A 173 7.66 -4.35 2.08
CA VAL A 173 8.27 -5.51 2.74
C VAL A 173 7.63 -5.76 4.11
N VAL A 174 7.88 -6.95 4.68
CA VAL A 174 7.28 -7.38 5.96
C VAL A 174 7.69 -6.48 7.13
N GLU A 175 8.93 -6.01 7.14
CA GLU A 175 9.45 -5.12 8.19
C GLU A 175 8.77 -3.75 8.16
N GLU A 176 8.50 -3.22 6.97
CA GLU A 176 7.70 -2.00 6.79
C GLU A 176 6.27 -2.22 7.28
N ALA A 177 5.66 -3.35 6.92
CA ALA A 177 4.31 -3.70 7.34
C ALA A 177 4.16 -3.69 8.87
N ALA A 178 5.10 -4.27 9.60
CA ALA A 178 5.06 -4.31 11.07
C ALA A 178 5.06 -2.91 11.68
N SER A 179 5.89 -2.00 11.17
CA SER A 179 5.95 -0.61 11.64
C SER A 179 4.70 0.20 11.28
N GLU A 180 4.16 0.00 10.08
CA GLU A 180 2.96 0.67 9.60
C GLU A 180 1.70 0.19 10.34
N ILE A 181 1.59 -1.12 10.63
CA ILE A 181 0.52 -1.69 11.46
C ILE A 181 0.55 -1.05 12.86
N ALA A 182 1.72 -1.05 13.53
CA ALA A 182 1.86 -0.48 14.85
C ALA A 182 1.58 1.04 14.90
N HIS A 183 1.75 1.75 13.78
CA HIS A 183 1.42 3.17 13.68
C HIS A 183 -0.09 3.43 13.66
N TRP A 184 -0.84 2.56 12.95
CA TRP A 184 -2.27 2.78 12.74
C TRP A 184 -3.18 1.99 13.67
N PHE A 185 -2.73 0.87 14.23
CA PHE A 185 -3.54 -0.04 15.03
C PHE A 185 -2.89 -0.37 16.36
N THR A 186 -3.71 -0.51 17.41
CA THR A 186 -3.29 -1.14 18.65
C THR A 186 -3.40 -2.66 18.52
N PRO A 187 -2.68 -3.44 19.35
CA PRO A 187 -2.79 -4.91 19.31
C PRO A 187 -4.23 -5.43 19.50
N GLU A 188 -5.05 -4.72 20.28
CA GLU A 188 -6.44 -5.09 20.59
C GLU A 188 -7.39 -4.87 19.41
N GLU A 189 -7.01 -4.02 18.45
CA GLU A 189 -7.77 -3.78 17.22
C GLU A 189 -7.54 -4.87 16.16
N ILE A 190 -6.54 -5.75 16.35
CA ILE A 190 -6.21 -6.84 15.43
C ILE A 190 -6.91 -8.12 15.91
N LEU A 191 -7.87 -8.57 15.12
CA LEU A 191 -8.73 -9.69 15.49
C LEU A 191 -8.18 -11.02 14.94
N ASP A 192 -8.22 -12.07 15.76
CA ASP A 192 -7.97 -13.43 15.31
C ASP A 192 -9.30 -14.17 15.11
N TYR A 193 -9.48 -14.72 13.90
CA TYR A 193 -10.64 -15.53 13.54
C TYR A 193 -10.33 -16.44 12.36
N ASP A 194 -11.04 -17.55 12.22
CA ASP A 194 -10.91 -18.46 11.08
C ASP A 194 -11.98 -18.16 10.02
N ARG A 195 -11.58 -18.13 8.76
CA ARG A 195 -12.52 -18.11 7.63
C ARG A 195 -13.00 -19.53 7.32
N ALA A 196 -14.25 -19.66 6.89
CA ALA A 196 -14.86 -20.97 6.62
C ALA A 196 -14.09 -21.78 5.55
N GLU A 197 -13.51 -21.11 4.54
CA GLU A 197 -12.72 -21.75 3.49
C GLU A 197 -11.28 -22.09 3.88
N HIS A 198 -10.81 -21.70 5.07
CA HIS A 198 -9.42 -21.91 5.49
C HIS A 198 -9.01 -23.39 5.40
N VAL A 199 -9.89 -24.29 5.88
CA VAL A 199 -9.64 -25.74 5.85
C VAL A 199 -9.48 -26.25 4.41
N ILE A 200 -10.29 -25.75 3.48
CA ILE A 200 -10.25 -26.15 2.07
C ILE A 200 -8.99 -25.64 1.39
N MET A 201 -8.56 -24.42 1.72
CA MET A 201 -7.41 -23.77 1.07
C MET A 201 -6.07 -24.24 1.65
N PHE A 202 -6.01 -24.53 2.96
CA PHE A 202 -4.74 -24.69 3.67
C PHE A 202 -4.68 -25.95 4.56
N GLY A 203 -5.74 -26.75 4.58
CA GLY A 203 -5.85 -27.92 5.46
C GLY A 203 -6.33 -27.59 6.88
N ASP A 204 -6.66 -28.62 7.65
CA ASP A 204 -7.15 -28.48 9.02
C ASP A 204 -5.97 -28.32 9.99
N LYS A 205 -5.89 -27.15 10.64
CA LYS A 205 -4.87 -26.87 11.68
C LYS A 205 -4.94 -27.86 12.86
N ARG A 206 -6.10 -28.49 13.10
CA ARG A 206 -6.27 -29.44 14.21
C ARG A 206 -5.57 -30.78 13.99
N ASN A 207 -5.12 -31.05 12.78
CA ASN A 207 -4.41 -32.27 12.40
C ASN A 207 -2.89 -32.06 12.25
N GLN A 208 -2.36 -30.93 12.68
CA GLN A 208 -0.96 -30.58 12.73
C GLN A 208 -0.48 -30.45 14.17
#